data_1374ee3fe227eba43bea4db98cfa2ff0
#
_entry.id   1374ee3fe227eba43bea4db98cfa2ff0
#
_cell.length_a   1.000
_cell.length_b   1.000
_cell.length_c   1.000
_cell.angle_alpha   90.00
_cell.angle_beta   90.00
_cell.angle_gamma   90.00
#
_symmetry.space_group_name_H-M   'P 1'
#
loop_
_entity.id
_entity.type
_entity.pdbx_description
1 polymer ?
#
loop_
_entity_poly.entity_id
_entity_poly.type
_entity_poly.pdbx_seq_one_letter_code
_entity_poly.pdbx_strand_id
1 'polypeptide(L)'
;MSDVKFEKDMEATTESTDDYVLHLPRPLNLEEKKYLLAVERGDLPNVKRLLQLANKGKGKQLDMNCVDSLGRGALTLALEAENLEMVELLVVMGVETKDALLHAIDQEFVEAVELLLEHEELLTANQVIENAEKEIIHSWQKVDPASARYPMDMTPLVLAAQRNNYEILKLLLDRGATLPMPHDVRCGCDDCLQAATGDPLRLSSTRISEYKALASPSLIALSSTDPLMTAFRLSWELRELAISEPESRGEYMKLRRQVEKQVFHCRECSPDILFLYTLI
;
A
#
# COMPACT_ATOMS: atom_id res chain seq x y z
N MET A 1 43.13 -53.55 35.52
CA MET A 1 43.08 -52.57 36.61
C MET A 1 43.45 -51.25 35.95
N SER A 2 42.58 -50.40 35.68
CA SER A 2 41.61 -49.62 36.37
C SER A 2 40.65 -48.98 35.32
N ASP A 3 39.38 -49.14 35.58
CA ASP A 3 38.26 -48.55 34.86
C ASP A 3 38.27 -47.04 35.09
N VAL A 4 38.13 -46.26 33.99
CA VAL A 4 37.76 -44.86 34.08
C VAL A 4 36.39 -44.73 33.43
N LYS A 5 35.38 -44.55 34.27
CA LYS A 5 34.00 -44.20 33.92
C LYS A 5 34.01 -42.83 33.26
N PHE A 6 33.53 -42.74 32.03
CA PHE A 6 32.99 -41.53 31.43
C PHE A 6 31.53 -41.39 31.83
N GLU A 7 31.23 -40.61 32.80
CA GLU A 7 29.90 -40.15 33.13
C GLU A 7 29.50 -39.05 32.17
N LYS A 8 28.29 -39.22 31.66
CA LYS A 8 27.53 -38.37 30.80
C LYS A 8 27.24 -37.02 31.49
N ASP A 9 27.58 -35.92 30.83
CA ASP A 9 26.87 -34.65 30.96
C ASP A 9 26.38 -34.26 29.58
N MET A 10 25.24 -34.84 29.21
CA MET A 10 24.39 -34.34 28.15
C MET A 10 23.34 -33.44 28.82
N GLU A 11 23.73 -32.20 29.13
CA GLU A 11 22.74 -31.14 29.31
C GLU A 11 22.03 -30.88 27.95
N ALA A 12 20.79 -31.33 27.91
CA ALA A 12 19.86 -31.00 26.85
C ALA A 12 19.58 -29.51 26.89
N THR A 13 20.22 -28.75 26.03
CA THR A 13 19.74 -27.43 25.65
C THR A 13 18.45 -27.64 24.86
N THR A 14 17.32 -27.59 25.53
CA THR A 14 16.03 -27.38 24.92
C THR A 14 16.01 -25.96 24.38
N GLU A 15 16.53 -25.78 23.15
CA GLU A 15 16.23 -24.61 22.37
C GLU A 15 14.70 -24.63 22.11
N SER A 16 14.06 -23.62 22.60
CA SER A 16 12.64 -23.37 22.43
C SER A 16 12.31 -23.23 20.94
N THR A 17 11.71 -24.27 20.39
CA THR A 17 11.15 -24.30 19.01
C THR A 17 9.81 -23.57 18.92
N ASP A 18 9.60 -22.50 19.69
CA ASP A 18 8.30 -21.83 19.76
C ASP A 18 8.15 -20.57 18.90
N ASP A 19 9.12 -20.27 18.01
CA ASP A 19 9.09 -19.01 17.27
C ASP A 19 8.58 -19.09 15.80
N TYR A 20 8.09 -20.24 15.37
CA TYR A 20 7.43 -20.39 14.07
C TYR A 20 5.96 -20.83 14.22
N VAL A 21 5.21 -20.10 15.06
CA VAL A 21 3.76 -20.19 14.98
C VAL A 21 3.35 -19.46 13.70
N LEU A 22 3.22 -20.23 12.61
CA LEU A 22 2.46 -19.83 11.44
C LEU A 22 1.11 -19.33 11.97
N HIS A 23 0.88 -18.03 11.94
CA HIS A 23 -0.43 -17.43 12.22
C HIS A 23 -1.41 -17.87 11.13
N LEU A 24 -1.82 -19.13 11.19
CA LEU A 24 -2.94 -19.60 10.39
C LEU A 24 -4.16 -18.78 10.81
N PRO A 25 -4.86 -18.15 9.86
CA PRO A 25 -6.04 -17.37 10.17
C PRO A 25 -7.03 -18.25 10.94
N ARG A 26 -7.59 -17.69 12.02
CA ARG A 26 -8.61 -18.38 12.83
C ARG A 26 -9.73 -18.89 11.92
N PRO A 27 -10.17 -20.15 12.07
CA PRO A 27 -11.27 -20.65 11.27
C PRO A 27 -12.54 -19.82 11.51
N LEU A 28 -13.14 -19.36 10.42
CA LEU A 28 -14.34 -18.52 10.44
C LEU A 28 -15.53 -19.26 11.10
N ASN A 29 -16.24 -18.56 11.94
CA ASN A 29 -17.51 -18.99 12.50
C ASN A 29 -18.62 -19.00 11.42
N LEU A 30 -19.72 -19.70 11.65
CA LEU A 30 -20.84 -19.76 10.71
C LEU A 30 -21.46 -18.39 10.41
N GLU A 31 -21.55 -17.51 11.40
CA GLU A 31 -22.09 -16.16 11.22
C GLU A 31 -21.10 -15.26 10.44
N GLU A 32 -19.81 -15.40 10.66
CA GLU A 32 -18.76 -14.72 9.89
C GLU A 32 -18.78 -15.15 8.41
N LYS A 33 -18.94 -16.47 8.15
CA LYS A 33 -19.11 -16.98 6.77
C LYS A 33 -20.36 -16.43 6.09
N LYS A 34 -21.48 -16.36 6.79
CA LYS A 34 -22.72 -15.75 6.27
C LYS A 34 -22.54 -14.27 5.97
N TYR A 35 -21.83 -13.57 6.85
CA TYR A 35 -21.54 -12.14 6.69
C TYR A 35 -20.70 -11.89 5.44
N LEU A 36 -19.54 -12.53 5.31
CA LEU A 36 -18.68 -12.37 4.13
C LEU A 36 -19.39 -12.78 2.83
N LEU A 37 -20.18 -13.86 2.85
CA LEU A 37 -20.97 -14.29 1.70
C LEU A 37 -22.09 -13.29 1.34
N ALA A 38 -22.70 -12.63 2.33
CA ALA A 38 -23.70 -11.58 2.09
C ALA A 38 -23.06 -10.33 1.48
N VAL A 39 -21.84 -9.98 1.92
CA VAL A 39 -21.06 -8.89 1.33
C VAL A 39 -20.71 -9.21 -0.12
N GLU A 40 -20.16 -10.38 -0.41
CA GLU A 40 -19.80 -10.83 -1.76
C GLU A 40 -21.00 -10.83 -2.73
N ARG A 41 -22.20 -11.13 -2.20
CA ARG A 41 -23.44 -11.11 -3.00
C ARG A 41 -24.10 -9.74 -3.14
N GLY A 42 -23.57 -8.73 -2.44
CA GLY A 42 -24.16 -7.39 -2.44
C GLY A 42 -25.48 -7.28 -1.66
N ASP A 43 -25.76 -8.17 -0.69
CA ASP A 43 -27.00 -8.18 0.10
C ASP A 43 -26.94 -7.13 1.23
N LEU A 44 -27.12 -5.87 0.87
CA LEU A 44 -27.08 -4.72 1.79
C LEU A 44 -28.02 -4.86 2.99
N PRO A 45 -29.32 -5.25 2.85
CA PRO A 45 -30.21 -5.37 3.99
C PRO A 45 -29.74 -6.38 5.03
N ASN A 46 -29.22 -7.52 4.56
CA ASN A 46 -28.76 -8.59 5.45
C ASN A 46 -27.46 -8.21 6.14
N VAL A 47 -26.49 -7.62 5.42
CA VAL A 47 -25.23 -7.10 5.98
C VAL A 47 -25.52 -6.04 7.04
N LYS A 48 -26.38 -5.05 6.76
CA LYS A 48 -26.79 -4.02 7.72
C LYS A 48 -27.38 -4.63 8.99
N ARG A 49 -28.26 -5.61 8.85
CA ARG A 49 -28.87 -6.32 9.99
C ARG A 49 -27.82 -7.04 10.84
N LEU A 50 -26.88 -7.76 10.20
CA LEU A 50 -25.83 -8.52 10.90
C LEU A 50 -24.90 -7.58 11.67
N LEU A 51 -24.46 -6.48 11.06
CA LEU A 51 -23.62 -5.47 11.69
C LEU A 51 -24.31 -4.75 12.84
N GLN A 52 -25.60 -4.42 12.70
CA GLN A 52 -26.39 -3.83 13.80
C GLN A 52 -26.55 -4.79 15.00
N LEU A 53 -26.64 -6.09 14.76
CA LEU A 53 -26.69 -7.09 15.82
C LEU A 53 -25.34 -7.23 16.52
N ALA A 54 -24.24 -7.17 15.77
CA ALA A 54 -22.88 -7.17 16.31
C ALA A 54 -22.64 -5.96 17.22
N ASN A 55 -22.98 -4.74 16.77
CA ASN A 55 -22.79 -3.50 17.52
C ASN A 55 -23.66 -3.42 18.79
N LYS A 56 -24.84 -4.08 18.82
CA LYS A 56 -25.71 -4.12 20.01
C LYS A 56 -25.24 -5.13 21.05
N GLY A 57 -24.12 -5.80 20.88
CA GLY A 57 -23.60 -6.80 21.83
C GLY A 57 -24.46 -8.08 21.94
N LYS A 58 -25.51 -8.22 21.14
CA LYS A 58 -26.36 -9.40 21.08
C LYS A 58 -25.81 -10.50 20.18
N GLY A 59 -24.82 -10.16 19.32
CA GLY A 59 -24.12 -11.08 18.46
C GLY A 59 -22.70 -11.36 18.97
N LYS A 60 -22.56 -12.07 20.09
CA LYS A 60 -21.24 -12.41 20.69
C LYS A 60 -20.29 -13.21 19.79
N GLN A 61 -20.62 -13.46 18.54
CA GLN A 61 -19.91 -14.37 17.66
C GLN A 61 -19.52 -13.77 16.31
N LEU A 62 -19.90 -12.53 16.00
CA LEU A 62 -19.53 -11.90 14.73
C LEU A 62 -18.40 -10.90 14.93
N ASP A 63 -17.24 -11.21 14.37
CA ASP A 63 -16.15 -10.28 14.20
C ASP A 63 -16.34 -9.57 12.84
N MET A 64 -16.55 -8.24 12.88
CA MET A 64 -16.77 -7.42 11.68
C MET A 64 -15.51 -7.33 10.82
N ASN A 65 -14.33 -7.53 11.42
CA ASN A 65 -13.02 -7.46 10.78
C ASN A 65 -12.46 -8.85 10.45
N CYS A 66 -13.33 -9.87 10.42
CA CYS A 66 -12.91 -11.23 10.01
C CYS A 66 -12.43 -11.25 8.56
N VAL A 67 -11.50 -12.16 8.30
CA VAL A 67 -10.94 -12.38 6.97
C VAL A 67 -11.23 -13.79 6.49
N ASP A 68 -11.36 -13.97 5.19
CA ASP A 68 -11.54 -15.29 4.57
C ASP A 68 -10.22 -16.09 4.54
N SER A 69 -10.26 -17.29 3.96
CA SER A 69 -9.07 -18.14 3.81
C SER A 69 -7.99 -17.55 2.89
N LEU A 70 -8.30 -16.52 2.12
CA LEU A 70 -7.40 -15.77 1.24
C LEU A 70 -6.90 -14.47 1.90
N GLY A 71 -7.30 -14.19 3.15
CA GLY A 71 -6.95 -12.96 3.85
C GLY A 71 -7.81 -11.75 3.45
N ARG A 72 -8.91 -11.93 2.69
CA ARG A 72 -9.78 -10.84 2.25
C ARG A 72 -10.82 -10.54 3.32
N GLY A 73 -10.89 -9.28 3.72
CA GLY A 73 -11.93 -8.75 4.61
C GLY A 73 -13.20 -8.32 3.87
N ALA A 74 -14.20 -7.89 4.61
CA ALA A 74 -15.46 -7.43 4.03
C ALA A 74 -15.29 -6.24 3.07
N LEU A 75 -14.45 -5.24 3.43
CA LEU A 75 -14.16 -4.10 2.57
C LEU A 75 -13.46 -4.53 1.28
N THR A 76 -12.49 -5.45 1.37
CA THR A 76 -11.80 -5.99 0.19
C THR A 76 -12.79 -6.67 -0.77
N LEU A 77 -13.70 -7.50 -0.25
CA LEU A 77 -14.73 -8.16 -1.07
C LEU A 77 -15.69 -7.17 -1.73
N ALA A 78 -16.08 -6.10 -1.01
CA ALA A 78 -16.95 -5.06 -1.56
C ALA A 78 -16.26 -4.25 -2.67
N LEU A 79 -14.95 -3.97 -2.52
CA LEU A 79 -14.13 -3.29 -3.53
C LEU A 79 -13.91 -4.17 -4.77
N GLU A 80 -13.60 -5.46 -4.58
CA GLU A 80 -13.47 -6.41 -5.70
C GLU A 80 -14.78 -6.60 -6.47
N ALA A 81 -15.93 -6.40 -5.81
CA ALA A 81 -17.26 -6.42 -6.43
C ALA A 81 -17.69 -5.07 -7.01
N GLU A 82 -16.85 -4.03 -6.93
CA GLU A 82 -17.15 -2.65 -7.35
C GLU A 82 -18.48 -2.11 -6.79
N ASN A 83 -18.83 -2.49 -5.56
CA ASN A 83 -20.09 -2.12 -4.93
C ASN A 83 -19.90 -0.96 -3.96
N LEU A 84 -20.06 0.27 -4.46
CA LEU A 84 -19.88 1.50 -3.68
C LEU A 84 -20.82 1.57 -2.47
N GLU A 85 -22.11 1.21 -2.65
CA GLU A 85 -23.11 1.25 -1.55
C GLU A 85 -22.72 0.31 -0.41
N MET A 86 -22.12 -0.84 -0.73
CA MET A 86 -21.62 -1.78 0.27
C MET A 86 -20.38 -1.22 0.99
N VAL A 87 -19.45 -0.60 0.27
CA VAL A 87 -18.28 0.06 0.86
C VAL A 87 -18.73 1.16 1.82
N GLU A 88 -19.64 2.04 1.40
CA GLU A 88 -20.21 3.10 2.24
C GLU A 88 -20.86 2.54 3.51
N LEU A 89 -21.71 1.51 3.37
CA LEU A 89 -22.35 0.85 4.50
C LEU A 89 -21.33 0.31 5.51
N LEU A 90 -20.28 -0.38 5.03
CA LEU A 90 -19.26 -0.99 5.89
C LEU A 90 -18.46 0.07 6.65
N VAL A 91 -18.06 1.15 5.96
CA VAL A 91 -17.35 2.29 6.56
C VAL A 91 -18.21 2.98 7.63
N VAL A 92 -19.47 3.30 7.34
CA VAL A 92 -20.40 3.91 8.28
C VAL A 92 -20.67 3.01 9.50
N MET A 93 -20.66 1.70 9.32
CA MET A 93 -20.86 0.75 10.43
C MET A 93 -19.60 0.52 11.28
N GLY A 94 -18.47 1.12 10.93
CA GLY A 94 -17.24 1.10 11.72
C GLY A 94 -16.33 -0.11 11.45
N VAL A 95 -16.40 -0.69 10.27
CA VAL A 95 -15.43 -1.72 9.84
C VAL A 95 -14.07 -1.04 9.64
N GLU A 96 -12.99 -1.67 10.11
CA GLU A 96 -11.63 -1.13 9.98
C GLU A 96 -11.21 -1.03 8.51
N THR A 97 -10.76 0.17 8.10
CA THR A 97 -10.38 0.45 6.71
C THR A 97 -9.02 -0.12 6.32
N LYS A 98 -8.08 -0.27 7.28
CA LYS A 98 -6.74 -0.84 7.05
C LYS A 98 -6.16 -0.44 5.67
N ASP A 99 -5.90 -1.42 4.81
CA ASP A 99 -5.37 -1.27 3.45
C ASP A 99 -6.45 -1.08 2.36
N ALA A 100 -7.72 -0.86 2.76
CA ALA A 100 -8.83 -0.71 1.80
C ALA A 100 -8.61 0.44 0.80
N LEU A 101 -7.98 1.55 1.22
CA LEU A 101 -7.64 2.65 0.32
C LEU A 101 -6.65 2.21 -0.76
N LEU A 102 -5.60 1.48 -0.39
CA LEU A 102 -4.63 0.93 -1.35
C LEU A 102 -5.31 -0.07 -2.30
N HIS A 103 -6.22 -0.87 -1.77
CA HIS A 103 -7.02 -1.78 -2.58
C HIS A 103 -7.90 -1.06 -3.60
N ALA A 104 -8.60 0.00 -3.20
CA ALA A 104 -9.45 0.80 -4.09
C ALA A 104 -8.63 1.44 -5.22
N ILE A 105 -7.42 1.92 -4.91
CA ILE A 105 -6.48 2.45 -5.91
C ILE A 105 -6.00 1.34 -6.86
N ASP A 106 -5.72 0.15 -6.34
CA ASP A 106 -5.26 -1.00 -7.14
C ASP A 106 -6.34 -1.50 -8.12
N GLN A 107 -7.62 -1.40 -7.71
CA GLN A 107 -8.78 -1.71 -8.56
C GLN A 107 -9.21 -0.53 -9.46
N GLU A 108 -8.54 0.63 -9.35
CA GLU A 108 -8.87 1.85 -10.11
C GLU A 108 -10.31 2.35 -9.86
N PHE A 109 -10.88 2.05 -8.70
CA PHE A 109 -12.24 2.41 -8.32
C PHE A 109 -12.29 3.82 -7.71
N VAL A 110 -12.43 4.84 -8.56
CA VAL A 110 -12.28 6.27 -8.22
C VAL A 110 -13.24 6.71 -7.11
N GLU A 111 -14.53 6.34 -7.23
CA GLU A 111 -15.57 6.74 -6.27
C GLU A 111 -15.31 6.16 -4.88
N ALA A 112 -14.82 4.91 -4.80
CA ALA A 112 -14.43 4.30 -3.53
C ALA A 112 -13.18 4.95 -2.95
N VAL A 113 -12.22 5.35 -3.79
CA VAL A 113 -11.04 6.11 -3.35
C VAL A 113 -11.46 7.44 -2.72
N GLU A 114 -12.36 8.18 -3.36
CA GLU A 114 -12.85 9.46 -2.84
C GLU A 114 -13.52 9.29 -1.46
N LEU A 115 -14.43 8.32 -1.33
CA LEU A 115 -15.12 8.00 -0.08
C LEU A 115 -14.13 7.60 1.04
N LEU A 116 -13.15 6.75 0.73
CA LEU A 116 -12.18 6.29 1.71
C LEU A 116 -11.20 7.40 2.12
N LEU A 117 -10.85 8.31 1.21
CA LEU A 117 -10.04 9.48 1.54
C LEU A 117 -10.78 10.44 2.47
N GLU A 118 -12.07 10.72 2.21
CA GLU A 118 -12.89 11.55 3.10
C GLU A 118 -12.99 10.93 4.50
N HIS A 119 -13.17 9.61 4.58
CA HIS A 119 -13.20 8.90 5.86
C HIS A 119 -11.84 8.99 6.58
N GLU A 120 -10.73 8.84 5.86
CA GLU A 120 -9.38 8.94 6.44
C GLU A 120 -9.09 10.35 6.96
N GLU A 121 -9.54 11.40 6.27
CA GLU A 121 -9.43 12.79 6.73
C GLU A 121 -10.19 13.00 8.05
N LEU A 122 -11.38 12.41 8.19
CA LEU A 122 -12.14 12.46 9.43
C LEU A 122 -11.42 11.72 10.57
N LEU A 123 -10.84 10.55 10.29
CA LEU A 123 -10.07 9.79 11.28
C LEU A 123 -8.81 10.54 11.74
N THR A 124 -8.08 11.15 10.81
CA THR A 124 -6.88 11.94 11.12
C THR A 124 -7.21 13.20 11.89
N ALA A 125 -8.31 13.89 11.54
CA ALA A 125 -8.79 15.05 12.29
C ALA A 125 -9.12 14.69 13.74
N ASN A 126 -9.76 13.55 13.99
CA ASN A 126 -10.05 13.06 15.33
C ASN A 126 -8.77 12.70 16.10
N GLN A 127 -7.78 12.08 15.46
CA GLN A 127 -6.48 11.79 16.08
C GLN A 127 -5.74 13.06 16.53
N VAL A 128 -5.78 14.12 15.71
CA VAL A 128 -5.17 15.43 16.06
C VAL A 128 -5.84 16.05 17.27
N ILE A 129 -7.17 15.93 17.40
CA ILE A 129 -7.93 16.45 18.54
C ILE A 129 -7.60 15.69 19.84
N GLU A 130 -7.45 14.37 19.74
CA GLU A 130 -7.18 13.52 20.91
C GLU A 130 -5.71 13.56 21.36
N ASN A 131 -4.76 13.71 20.44
CA ASN A 131 -3.32 13.58 20.71
C ASN A 131 -2.50 14.61 19.91
N ALA A 132 -2.46 15.85 20.36
CA ALA A 132 -1.75 16.93 19.69
C ALA A 132 -0.20 16.75 19.56
N GLU A 133 0.40 15.75 20.26
CA GLU A 133 1.86 15.53 20.30
C GLU A 133 2.31 14.24 19.62
N LYS A 134 1.39 13.41 19.09
CA LYS A 134 1.74 12.14 18.43
C LYS A 134 1.71 12.30 16.93
N GLU A 135 2.62 11.58 16.25
CA GLU A 135 2.58 11.44 14.79
C GLU A 135 1.24 10.88 14.32
N ILE A 136 0.71 11.43 13.23
CA ILE A 136 -0.52 10.94 12.59
C ILE A 136 -0.18 9.61 11.95
N ILE A 137 -0.81 8.54 12.42
CA ILE A 137 -0.68 7.20 11.85
C ILE A 137 -1.91 6.94 10.98
N HIS A 138 -1.69 6.80 9.68
CA HIS A 138 -2.74 6.48 8.72
C HIS A 138 -3.23 5.03 8.84
N SER A 139 -4.45 4.76 8.37
CA SER A 139 -5.06 3.44 8.47
C SER A 139 -4.26 2.35 7.74
N TRP A 140 -3.69 2.64 6.58
CA TRP A 140 -2.86 1.69 5.81
C TRP A 140 -1.51 1.36 6.47
N GLN A 141 -1.04 2.17 7.42
CA GLN A 141 0.19 1.91 8.19
C GLN A 141 -0.06 0.97 9.39
N LYS A 142 -1.33 0.76 9.77
CA LYS A 142 -1.72 -0.07 10.91
C LYS A 142 -1.88 -1.56 10.56
N VAL A 143 -1.51 -1.96 9.36
CA VAL A 143 -1.63 -3.35 8.90
C VAL A 143 -0.44 -4.17 9.40
N ASP A 144 -0.69 -5.38 9.88
CA ASP A 144 0.38 -6.29 10.29
C ASP A 144 1.24 -6.68 9.09
N PRO A 145 2.59 -6.54 9.18
CA PRO A 145 3.48 -6.84 8.05
C PRO A 145 3.34 -8.25 7.48
N ALA A 146 2.97 -9.23 8.34
CA ALA A 146 2.80 -10.62 7.94
C ALA A 146 1.54 -10.87 7.10
N SER A 147 0.51 -10.02 7.23
CA SER A 147 -0.76 -10.10 6.51
C SER A 147 -0.93 -9.00 5.45
N ALA A 148 0.00 -8.05 5.40
CA ALA A 148 -0.06 -6.92 4.48
C ALA A 148 0.09 -7.38 3.02
N ARG A 149 -0.85 -6.97 2.16
CA ARG A 149 -0.76 -7.22 0.71
C ARG A 149 0.21 -6.26 0.03
N TYR A 150 0.36 -5.06 0.57
CA TYR A 150 1.24 -4.02 0.05
C TYR A 150 2.45 -3.84 0.96
N PRO A 151 3.63 -3.49 0.42
CA PRO A 151 4.80 -3.14 1.22
C PRO A 151 4.46 -2.00 2.20
N MET A 152 5.05 -2.02 3.39
CA MET A 152 4.80 -1.00 4.43
C MET A 152 5.17 0.43 3.98
N ASP A 153 6.08 0.55 3.03
CA ASP A 153 6.54 1.82 2.48
C ASP A 153 5.67 2.32 1.32
N MET A 154 4.61 1.55 0.95
CA MET A 154 3.71 1.91 -0.13
C MET A 154 2.74 2.99 0.33
N THR A 155 2.81 4.16 -0.27
CA THR A 155 1.83 5.23 -0.05
C THR A 155 0.74 5.21 -1.12
N PRO A 156 -0.46 5.75 -0.84
CA PRO A 156 -1.52 5.87 -1.84
C PRO A 156 -1.07 6.55 -3.13
N LEU A 157 -0.27 7.63 -3.02
CA LEU A 157 0.22 8.37 -4.19
C LEU A 157 1.22 7.55 -5.02
N VAL A 158 2.12 6.81 -4.36
CA VAL A 158 3.07 5.91 -5.05
C VAL A 158 2.31 4.84 -5.84
N LEU A 159 1.31 4.21 -5.23
CA LEU A 159 0.53 3.17 -5.89
C LEU A 159 -0.29 3.72 -7.06
N ALA A 160 -0.97 4.85 -6.88
CA ALA A 160 -1.73 5.53 -7.94
C ALA A 160 -0.84 5.92 -9.13
N ALA A 161 0.38 6.42 -8.84
CA ALA A 161 1.36 6.75 -9.88
C ALA A 161 1.84 5.50 -10.63
N GLN A 162 2.10 4.40 -9.94
CA GLN A 162 2.48 3.13 -10.58
C GLN A 162 1.37 2.55 -11.47
N ARG A 163 0.09 2.75 -11.10
CA ARG A 163 -1.08 2.41 -11.93
C ARG A 163 -1.33 3.42 -13.04
N ASN A 164 -0.69 4.60 -12.97
CA ASN A 164 -0.83 5.69 -13.93
C ASN A 164 -2.30 6.16 -14.09
N ASN A 165 -3.10 6.09 -13.04
CA ASN A 165 -4.48 6.56 -13.06
C ASN A 165 -4.52 8.07 -12.81
N TYR A 166 -4.88 8.84 -13.84
CA TYR A 166 -4.88 10.29 -13.83
C TYR A 166 -5.88 10.86 -12.82
N GLU A 167 -7.10 10.31 -12.74
CA GLU A 167 -8.16 10.83 -11.87
C GLU A 167 -7.81 10.66 -10.39
N ILE A 168 -7.35 9.45 -10.02
CA ILE A 168 -6.92 9.17 -8.65
C ILE A 168 -5.70 10.01 -8.26
N LEU A 169 -4.74 10.17 -9.18
CA LEU A 169 -3.57 11.02 -8.95
C LEU A 169 -3.97 12.47 -8.68
N LYS A 170 -4.88 13.00 -9.51
CA LYS A 170 -5.38 14.35 -9.33
C LYS A 170 -6.09 14.53 -7.99
N LEU A 171 -6.96 13.59 -7.61
CA LEU A 171 -7.63 13.60 -6.30
C LEU A 171 -6.64 13.63 -5.13
N LEU A 172 -5.58 12.82 -5.19
CA LEU A 172 -4.57 12.76 -4.14
C LEU A 172 -3.72 14.03 -4.08
N LEU A 173 -3.31 14.56 -5.23
CA LEU A 173 -2.52 15.80 -5.31
C LEU A 173 -3.33 17.02 -4.86
N ASP A 174 -4.60 17.13 -5.24
CA ASP A 174 -5.51 18.20 -4.82
C ASP A 174 -5.72 18.22 -3.29
N ARG A 175 -5.60 17.06 -2.63
CA ARG A 175 -5.62 16.90 -1.16
C ARG A 175 -4.26 17.08 -0.50
N GLY A 176 -3.24 17.48 -1.26
CA GLY A 176 -1.91 17.79 -0.74
C GLY A 176 -1.02 16.57 -0.50
N ALA A 177 -1.33 15.40 -1.07
CA ALA A 177 -0.42 14.27 -1.01
C ALA A 177 0.89 14.60 -1.73
N THR A 178 2.01 14.28 -1.09
CA THR A 178 3.34 14.53 -1.64
C THR A 178 4.09 13.23 -1.84
N LEU A 179 4.88 13.16 -2.92
CA LEU A 179 5.77 12.04 -3.15
C LEU A 179 7.11 12.33 -2.48
N PRO A 180 7.60 11.47 -1.59
CA PRO A 180 8.94 11.62 -1.07
C PRO A 180 9.95 11.46 -2.22
N MET A 181 10.94 12.36 -2.25
CA MET A 181 12.03 12.22 -3.24
C MET A 181 12.96 11.10 -2.80
N PRO A 182 13.28 10.14 -3.68
CA PRO A 182 14.20 9.06 -3.35
C PRO A 182 15.56 9.62 -2.93
N HIS A 183 16.12 9.06 -1.86
CA HIS A 183 17.47 9.42 -1.45
C HIS A 183 18.50 8.86 -2.41
N ASP A 184 19.60 9.60 -2.64
CA ASP A 184 20.73 9.13 -3.45
C ASP A 184 21.29 7.81 -2.89
N VAL A 185 21.82 6.95 -3.76
CA VAL A 185 22.48 5.69 -3.37
C VAL A 185 23.61 5.91 -2.36
N ARG A 186 24.26 7.07 -2.41
CA ARG A 186 25.36 7.48 -1.53
C ARG A 186 24.91 8.35 -0.37
N CYS A 187 23.60 8.43 -0.11
CA CYS A 187 23.09 9.22 1.00
C CYS A 187 23.59 8.66 2.33
N GLY A 188 24.21 9.54 3.13
CA GLY A 188 24.74 9.23 4.45
C GLY A 188 23.83 9.71 5.59
N CYS A 189 22.54 9.96 5.39
CA CYS A 189 21.63 10.30 6.46
C CYS A 189 21.37 9.09 7.39
N ASP A 190 20.95 9.36 8.60
CA ASP A 190 20.75 8.32 9.62
C ASP A 190 19.74 7.26 9.17
N ASP A 191 18.66 7.67 8.49
CA ASP A 191 17.63 6.76 7.98
C ASP A 191 18.19 5.80 6.92
N CYS A 192 18.97 6.33 5.97
CA CYS A 192 19.61 5.51 4.94
C CYS A 192 20.67 4.56 5.52
N LEU A 193 21.41 5.00 6.53
CA LEU A 193 22.41 4.17 7.22
C LEU A 193 21.73 3.03 8.00
N GLN A 194 20.67 3.32 8.73
CA GLN A 194 19.88 2.31 9.43
C GLN A 194 19.25 1.31 8.47
N ALA A 195 18.62 1.77 7.39
CA ALA A 195 18.03 0.91 6.38
C ALA A 195 19.08 0.04 5.67
N ALA A 196 20.26 0.59 5.36
CA ALA A 196 21.34 -0.15 4.71
C ALA A 196 21.97 -1.22 5.62
N THR A 197 22.01 -0.98 6.95
CA THR A 197 22.51 -1.96 7.92
C THR A 197 21.48 -3.03 8.28
N GLY A 198 20.18 -2.70 8.23
CA GLY A 198 19.08 -3.61 8.52
C GLY A 198 18.72 -4.51 7.34
N ASP A 199 18.18 -3.93 6.29
CA ASP A 199 17.74 -4.65 5.07
C ASP A 199 18.06 -3.84 3.80
N PRO A 200 19.25 -4.05 3.21
CA PRO A 200 19.65 -3.35 2.00
C PRO A 200 18.79 -3.69 0.77
N LEU A 201 18.21 -4.88 0.70
CA LEU A 201 17.34 -5.28 -0.40
C LEU A 201 16.01 -4.52 -0.35
N ARG A 202 15.47 -4.33 0.84
CA ARG A 202 14.27 -3.53 1.04
C ARG A 202 14.52 -2.08 0.61
N LEU A 203 15.64 -1.47 1.03
CA LEU A 203 16.00 -0.11 0.65
C LEU A 203 16.06 0.07 -0.88
N SER A 204 16.70 -0.87 -1.59
CA SER A 204 16.77 -0.85 -3.04
C SER A 204 15.39 -1.04 -3.69
N SER A 205 14.55 -1.93 -3.15
CA SER A 205 13.17 -2.17 -3.61
C SER A 205 12.29 -0.94 -3.43
N THR A 206 12.36 -0.26 -2.28
CA THR A 206 11.62 0.98 -2.01
C THR A 206 12.03 2.07 -2.99
N ARG A 207 13.33 2.28 -3.22
CA ARG A 207 13.84 3.23 -4.21
C ARG A 207 13.32 2.93 -5.62
N ILE A 208 13.35 1.68 -6.05
CA ILE A 208 12.79 1.29 -7.36
C ILE A 208 11.31 1.59 -7.43
N SER A 209 10.56 1.35 -6.35
CA SER A 209 9.12 1.63 -6.26
C SER A 209 8.83 3.13 -6.40
N GLU A 210 9.62 3.98 -5.75
CA GLU A 210 9.53 5.44 -5.85
C GLU A 210 9.85 5.93 -7.27
N TYR A 211 10.92 5.42 -7.88
CA TYR A 211 11.26 5.76 -9.28
C TYR A 211 10.23 5.24 -10.29
N LYS A 212 9.55 4.12 -10.02
CA LYS A 212 8.39 3.67 -10.82
C LYS A 212 7.27 4.68 -10.76
N ALA A 213 6.99 5.24 -9.58
CA ALA A 213 5.99 6.29 -9.41
C ALA A 213 6.40 7.58 -10.13
N LEU A 214 7.65 8.04 -9.96
CA LEU A 214 8.18 9.22 -10.65
C LEU A 214 8.18 9.10 -12.17
N ALA A 215 8.32 7.89 -12.70
CA ALA A 215 8.28 7.60 -14.14
C ALA A 215 6.85 7.55 -14.72
N SER A 216 5.83 7.80 -13.89
CA SER A 216 4.43 7.87 -14.34
C SER A 216 4.18 9.10 -15.20
N PRO A 217 3.67 8.95 -16.44
CA PRO A 217 3.33 10.09 -17.30
C PRO A 217 2.30 11.02 -16.68
N SER A 218 1.25 10.47 -16.07
CA SER A 218 0.19 11.25 -15.44
C SER A 218 0.72 12.06 -14.25
N LEU A 219 1.61 11.48 -13.43
CA LEU A 219 2.23 12.20 -12.33
C LEU A 219 3.14 13.32 -12.84
N ILE A 220 3.98 13.08 -13.85
CA ILE A 220 4.85 14.08 -14.45
C ILE A 220 4.02 15.24 -15.02
N ALA A 221 2.91 14.93 -15.70
CA ALA A 221 2.03 15.94 -16.28
C ALA A 221 1.32 16.80 -15.22
N LEU A 222 0.91 16.20 -14.09
CA LEU A 222 0.18 16.90 -13.02
C LEU A 222 1.09 17.69 -12.08
N SER A 223 2.30 17.21 -11.83
CA SER A 223 3.19 17.75 -10.78
C SER A 223 4.29 18.68 -11.29
N SER A 224 4.61 18.66 -12.59
CA SER A 224 5.74 19.42 -13.12
C SER A 224 5.33 20.60 -14.00
N THR A 225 6.04 21.72 -13.87
CA THR A 225 5.86 22.91 -14.72
C THR A 225 6.40 22.68 -16.14
N ASP A 226 7.42 21.84 -16.30
CA ASP A 226 7.99 21.41 -17.58
C ASP A 226 8.13 19.90 -17.62
N PRO A 227 7.09 19.17 -18.08
CA PRO A 227 7.06 17.71 -18.14
C PRO A 227 8.19 17.11 -18.99
N LEU A 228 8.56 17.77 -20.09
CA LEU A 228 9.63 17.28 -20.97
C LEU A 228 10.98 17.35 -20.27
N MET A 229 11.30 18.50 -19.67
CA MET A 229 12.56 18.67 -18.95
C MET A 229 12.65 17.72 -17.76
N THR A 230 11.54 17.53 -17.04
CA THR A 230 11.47 16.57 -15.92
C THR A 230 11.73 15.15 -16.40
N ALA A 231 11.13 14.73 -17.50
CA ALA A 231 11.36 13.41 -18.08
C ALA A 231 12.81 13.21 -18.55
N PHE A 232 13.44 14.24 -19.14
CA PHE A 232 14.89 14.17 -19.50
C PHE A 232 15.78 14.03 -18.28
N ARG A 233 15.54 14.81 -17.22
CA ARG A 233 16.31 14.70 -15.97
C ARG A 233 16.14 13.32 -15.36
N LEU A 234 14.92 12.82 -15.29
CA LEU A 234 14.62 11.49 -14.76
C LEU A 234 15.30 10.38 -15.58
N SER A 235 15.29 10.48 -16.93
CA SER A 235 16.01 9.53 -17.80
C SER A 235 17.51 9.53 -17.52
N TRP A 236 18.10 10.70 -17.26
CA TRP A 236 19.50 10.82 -16.90
C TRP A 236 19.81 10.20 -15.54
N GLU A 237 19.01 10.51 -14.51
CA GLU A 237 19.14 9.95 -13.15
C GLU A 237 19.02 8.43 -13.16
N LEU A 238 18.06 7.88 -13.88
CA LEU A 238 17.88 6.42 -14.03
C LEU A 238 19.09 5.75 -14.68
N ARG A 239 19.79 6.44 -15.57
CA ARG A 239 21.05 5.96 -16.16
C ARG A 239 22.18 5.91 -15.12
N GLU A 240 22.33 6.95 -14.31
CA GLU A 240 23.36 7.01 -13.26
C GLU A 240 23.09 5.94 -12.19
N LEU A 241 21.82 5.74 -11.80
CA LEU A 241 21.41 4.68 -10.88
C LEU A 241 21.71 3.28 -11.43
N ALA A 242 21.49 3.05 -12.73
CA ALA A 242 21.80 1.78 -13.37
C ALA A 242 23.31 1.46 -13.38
N ILE A 243 24.17 2.47 -13.22
CA ILE A 243 25.63 2.31 -13.09
C ILE A 243 26.01 2.09 -11.62
N SER A 244 25.35 2.82 -10.70
CA SER A 244 25.64 2.80 -9.26
C SER A 244 25.14 1.52 -8.59
N GLU A 245 23.98 0.98 -9.02
CA GLU A 245 23.37 -0.25 -8.53
C GLU A 245 23.27 -1.32 -9.62
N PRO A 246 24.33 -2.09 -9.84
CA PRO A 246 24.38 -3.08 -10.93
C PRO A 246 23.36 -4.21 -10.76
N GLU A 247 22.97 -4.56 -9.54
CA GLU A 247 21.97 -5.58 -9.24
C GLU A 247 20.56 -5.17 -9.75
N SER A 248 20.20 -3.91 -9.60
CA SER A 248 18.91 -3.35 -10.01
C SER A 248 18.94 -2.70 -11.41
N ARG A 249 20.08 -2.79 -12.11
CA ARG A 249 20.28 -2.19 -13.43
C ARG A 249 19.17 -2.49 -14.43
N GLY A 250 18.67 -3.73 -14.42
CA GLY A 250 17.62 -4.16 -15.33
C GLY A 250 16.33 -3.34 -15.17
N GLU A 251 15.94 -3.07 -13.93
CA GLU A 251 14.73 -2.31 -13.61
C GLU A 251 14.91 -0.82 -13.97
N TYR A 252 16.02 -0.19 -13.58
CA TYR A 252 16.30 1.20 -13.95
C TYR A 252 16.35 1.42 -15.46
N MET A 253 16.94 0.48 -16.22
CA MET A 253 16.96 0.57 -17.68
C MET A 253 15.59 0.35 -18.34
N LYS A 254 14.68 -0.42 -17.73
CA LYS A 254 13.29 -0.53 -18.19
C LYS A 254 12.55 0.79 -17.97
N LEU A 255 12.63 1.37 -16.77
CA LEU A 255 12.02 2.65 -16.42
C LEU A 255 12.54 3.77 -17.34
N ARG A 256 13.85 3.83 -17.55
CA ARG A 256 14.46 4.78 -18.48
C ARG A 256 13.85 4.69 -19.88
N ARG A 257 13.75 3.48 -20.45
CA ARG A 257 13.15 3.28 -21.79
C ARG A 257 11.67 3.68 -21.81
N GLN A 258 10.95 3.49 -20.71
CA GLN A 258 9.55 3.92 -20.58
C GLN A 258 9.47 5.44 -20.67
N VAL A 259 10.24 6.16 -19.87
CA VAL A 259 10.31 7.63 -19.88
C VAL A 259 10.74 8.17 -21.24
N GLU A 260 11.79 7.59 -21.86
CA GLU A 260 12.25 7.98 -23.20
C GLU A 260 11.17 7.81 -24.26
N LYS A 261 10.43 6.70 -24.25
CA LYS A 261 9.29 6.49 -25.19
C LYS A 261 8.21 7.55 -25.05
N GLN A 262 7.91 7.98 -23.82
CA GLN A 262 6.93 9.04 -23.56
C GLN A 262 7.39 10.38 -24.15
N VAL A 263 8.67 10.73 -23.94
CA VAL A 263 9.26 11.94 -24.53
C VAL A 263 9.20 11.91 -26.06
N PHE A 264 9.51 10.77 -26.69
CA PHE A 264 9.43 10.62 -28.14
C PHE A 264 7.98 10.72 -28.65
N HIS A 265 7.05 10.08 -27.98
CA HIS A 265 5.64 10.13 -28.36
C HIS A 265 5.06 11.55 -28.28
N CYS A 266 5.39 12.30 -27.23
CA CYS A 266 5.05 13.73 -27.12
C CYS A 266 5.68 14.59 -28.23
N ARG A 267 6.83 14.20 -28.78
CA ARG A 267 7.54 14.94 -29.83
C ARG A 267 6.95 14.69 -31.23
N GLU A 268 6.39 13.52 -31.46
CA GLU A 268 5.72 13.14 -32.73
C GLU A 268 4.26 13.62 -32.79
N CYS A 269 3.59 13.72 -31.64
CA CYS A 269 2.28 14.31 -31.51
C CYS A 269 2.42 15.83 -31.61
N SER A 270 1.76 16.41 -32.62
CA SER A 270 1.61 17.84 -32.95
C SER A 270 1.72 18.80 -31.76
N PRO A 271 2.24 20.02 -31.92
CA PRO A 271 2.34 21.05 -30.85
C PRO A 271 1.03 21.28 -30.08
N ASP A 272 -0.13 20.93 -30.68
CA ASP A 272 -1.44 21.01 -30.03
C ASP A 272 -1.66 19.96 -28.94
N ILE A 273 -0.96 18.82 -28.98
CA ILE A 273 -1.04 17.79 -27.93
C ILE A 273 -0.10 18.11 -26.78
N LEU A 274 0.99 18.83 -27.02
CA LEU A 274 1.80 19.44 -25.95
C LEU A 274 0.92 20.39 -25.11
N PHE A 275 -0.02 21.09 -25.76
CA PHE A 275 -0.99 21.96 -25.13
C PHE A 275 -2.05 21.19 -24.33
N LEU A 276 -2.44 20.00 -24.79
CA LEU A 276 -3.34 19.09 -24.05
C LEU A 276 -2.65 18.43 -22.84
N TYR A 277 -1.37 18.09 -22.92
CA TYR A 277 -0.57 17.62 -21.77
C TYR A 277 -0.26 18.74 -20.75
N THR A 278 -0.39 20.00 -21.15
CA THR A 278 -0.31 21.16 -20.24
C THR A 278 -1.68 21.60 -19.74
N LEU A 279 -2.78 21.06 -20.28
CA LEU A 279 -4.17 21.40 -19.94
C LEU A 279 -4.98 20.25 -19.32
N ILE A 280 -4.48 19.00 -19.39
CA ILE A 280 -5.01 17.83 -18.71
C ILE A 280 -4.14 17.55 -17.49
#